data_aecad89d49ccc998e36b02886d14dd73
#
_entry.id   aecad89d49ccc998e36b02886d14dd73
#
_cell.length_a   1.000
_cell.length_b   1.000
_cell.length_c   1.000
_cell.angle_alpha   90.00
_cell.angle_beta   90.00
_cell.angle_gamma   90.00
#
_symmetry.space_group_name_H-M   'P 1'
#
loop_
_entity.id
_entity.type
_entity.pdbx_description
1 polymer ?
#
loop_
_entity_poly.entity_id
_entity_poly.type
_entity_poly.pdbx_seq_one_letter_code
_entity_poly.pdbx_strand_id
1 'polypeptide(L)'
;ESNSKWADSWNWGTSASDINDNMNLVLQHYLEEDNYNGDMDSTQPKSDNAYLDGITYHGSDRSMASGMDAIDFQMHRMFGNAQNAYNFAVNNDQYYNDATYSVMYVDSHDYAPEQPDETTRFTGGTQTWAENMDLMFTFRGIPCVYYGSEVEFKKGELIDKGTLISLENSGRAYFGDYLEGTVNATDFSEYTASGTVADTLASPLSKHLSKVNAIRRAIPALQKGQYTASSTYVTGGDMSYVRRYTDDNTDSLALVSISSGATFKNIPNGKYVDAVTGDVKYVTDGTLTVPELAKANMRVYVCCASGF
;
A
#
# COMPACT_ATOMS: atom_id res chain seq x y z
N GLU A 1 -1.55 8.79 15.81
CA GLU A 1 -2.95 9.11 15.58
C GLU A 1 -3.59 8.02 14.79
N SER A 2 -4.69 7.57 15.30
CA SER A 2 -5.30 6.34 14.86
C SER A 2 -6.26 6.59 13.70
N ASN A 3 -6.12 5.83 12.64
CA ASN A 3 -7.08 5.70 11.55
C ASN A 3 -8.18 4.68 11.94
N SER A 4 -8.41 4.46 13.22
CA SER A 4 -9.42 3.53 13.67
C SER A 4 -10.82 4.10 13.48
N LYS A 5 -11.78 3.24 13.17
CA LYS A 5 -13.19 3.61 13.04
C LYS A 5 -13.72 4.28 14.31
N TRP A 6 -13.16 3.91 15.46
CA TRP A 6 -13.56 4.47 16.74
C TRP A 6 -13.31 5.98 16.82
N ALA A 7 -12.10 6.43 16.48
CA ALA A 7 -11.75 7.86 16.45
C ALA A 7 -12.46 8.61 15.32
N ASP A 8 -12.59 7.99 14.16
CA ASP A 8 -13.24 8.59 12.99
C ASP A 8 -14.73 8.81 13.19
N SER A 9 -15.38 7.95 13.98
CA SER A 9 -16.80 8.03 14.24
C SER A 9 -17.16 8.98 15.39
N TRP A 10 -16.18 9.64 16.00
CA TRP A 10 -16.42 10.48 17.16
C TRP A 10 -17.13 11.79 16.79
N ASN A 11 -18.23 12.09 17.49
CA ASN A 11 -18.92 13.37 17.34
C ASN A 11 -18.34 14.43 18.28
N TRP A 12 -17.59 15.35 17.72
CA TRP A 12 -16.88 16.40 18.47
C TRP A 12 -17.80 17.48 19.06
N GLY A 13 -19.09 17.53 18.67
CA GLY A 13 -19.98 18.59 19.06
C GLY A 13 -19.70 19.93 18.40
N THR A 14 -20.39 20.97 18.85
CA THR A 14 -20.31 22.32 18.24
C THR A 14 -19.85 23.41 19.19
N SER A 15 -19.84 23.16 20.50
CA SER A 15 -19.33 24.09 21.50
C SER A 15 -17.91 23.76 21.93
N ALA A 16 -17.19 24.75 22.45
CA ALA A 16 -15.83 24.49 22.99
C ALA A 16 -15.87 23.50 24.18
N SER A 17 -16.94 23.48 24.95
CA SER A 17 -17.11 22.52 26.04
C SER A 17 -17.28 21.11 25.49
N ASP A 18 -18.18 20.93 24.51
CA ASP A 18 -18.40 19.61 23.88
C ASP A 18 -17.12 19.05 23.26
N ILE A 19 -16.36 19.91 22.56
CA ILE A 19 -15.09 19.52 21.94
C ILE A 19 -14.10 19.06 22.99
N ASN A 20 -13.92 19.81 24.08
CA ASN A 20 -13.00 19.45 25.15
C ASN A 20 -13.40 18.16 25.85
N ASP A 21 -14.67 17.98 26.14
CA ASP A 21 -15.17 16.77 26.80
C ASP A 21 -15.00 15.55 25.91
N ASN A 22 -15.28 15.67 24.63
CA ASN A 22 -15.07 14.61 23.67
C ASN A 22 -13.60 14.29 23.43
N MET A 23 -12.72 15.28 23.37
CA MET A 23 -11.26 15.07 23.31
C MET A 23 -10.74 14.31 24.54
N ASN A 24 -11.23 14.67 25.74
CA ASN A 24 -10.83 14.00 26.97
C ASN A 24 -11.31 12.54 26.98
N LEU A 25 -12.52 12.26 26.50
CA LEU A 25 -13.02 10.88 26.40
C LEU A 25 -12.22 10.04 25.41
N VAL A 26 -11.88 10.59 24.24
CA VAL A 26 -11.01 9.90 23.27
C VAL A 26 -9.64 9.65 23.85
N LEU A 27 -9.03 10.64 24.52
CA LEU A 27 -7.73 10.48 25.17
C LEU A 27 -7.80 9.42 26.27
N GLN A 28 -8.85 9.43 27.09
CA GLN A 28 -9.07 8.43 28.12
C GLN A 28 -9.18 7.03 27.54
N HIS A 29 -9.95 6.87 26.46
CA HIS A 29 -10.07 5.61 25.76
C HIS A 29 -8.70 5.08 25.30
N TYR A 30 -7.86 5.93 24.69
CA TYR A 30 -6.52 5.54 24.30
C TYR A 30 -5.59 5.19 25.48
N LEU A 31 -5.75 5.87 26.60
CA LEU A 31 -4.95 5.58 27.81
C LEU A 31 -5.40 4.28 28.50
N GLU A 32 -6.69 3.97 28.43
CA GLU A 32 -7.26 2.74 29.01
C GLU A 32 -6.99 1.51 28.15
N GLU A 33 -6.82 1.67 26.86
CA GLU A 33 -6.56 0.55 25.93
C GLU A 33 -5.15 -0.03 26.05
N ASP A 34 -4.27 0.53 26.81
CA ASP A 34 -2.89 0.05 27.08
C ASP A 34 -2.20 -0.63 25.88
N ASN A 35 -2.32 -0.05 24.70
CA ASN A 35 -1.88 -0.68 23.48
C ASN A 35 -0.55 -0.13 22.97
N TYR A 36 0.41 -0.10 23.85
CA TYR A 36 1.80 0.18 23.53
C TYR A 36 2.37 -0.75 22.45
N ASN A 37 1.77 -1.92 22.29
CA ASN A 37 2.22 -2.94 21.34
C ASN A 37 1.47 -2.89 19.99
N GLY A 38 0.59 -1.92 19.79
CA GLY A 38 -0.20 -1.83 18.55
C GLY A 38 -1.32 -2.87 18.43
N ASP A 39 -1.64 -3.55 19.52
CA ASP A 39 -2.78 -4.45 19.55
C ASP A 39 -4.07 -3.63 19.57
N MET A 40 -4.94 -3.89 18.61
CA MET A 40 -6.24 -3.24 18.56
C MET A 40 -7.14 -3.83 19.65
N ASP A 41 -7.80 -2.97 20.41
CA ASP A 41 -8.77 -3.42 21.41
C ASP A 41 -9.92 -4.15 20.73
N SER A 42 -10.26 -5.31 21.27
CA SER A 42 -11.39 -6.12 20.79
C SER A 42 -12.74 -5.41 20.92
N THR A 43 -12.81 -4.34 21.71
CA THR A 43 -14.01 -3.51 21.89
C THR A 43 -14.16 -2.42 20.82
N GLN A 44 -13.11 -2.14 20.04
CA GLN A 44 -13.21 -1.15 18.97
C GLN A 44 -14.27 -1.55 17.94
N PRO A 45 -15.04 -0.58 17.41
CA PRO A 45 -15.94 -0.84 16.30
C PRO A 45 -15.19 -1.39 15.09
N LYS A 46 -15.72 -2.47 14.53
CA LYS A 46 -15.14 -3.10 13.34
C LYS A 46 -15.80 -2.57 12.08
N SER A 47 -15.04 -2.57 10.99
CA SER A 47 -15.49 -2.19 9.66
C SER A 47 -15.15 -3.26 8.64
N ASP A 48 -16.00 -3.41 7.65
CA ASP A 48 -15.77 -4.25 6.47
C ASP A 48 -15.38 -3.44 5.22
N ASN A 49 -15.25 -2.12 5.35
CA ASN A 49 -15.00 -1.21 4.24
C ASN A 49 -13.76 -1.55 3.39
N ALA A 50 -12.73 -2.18 3.97
CA ALA A 50 -11.55 -2.62 3.22
C ALA A 50 -11.75 -3.97 2.52
N TYR A 51 -12.78 -4.74 2.90
CA TYR A 51 -12.93 -6.13 2.48
C TYR A 51 -14.03 -6.32 1.45
N LEU A 52 -13.82 -7.26 0.54
CA LEU A 52 -14.88 -7.77 -0.32
C LEU A 52 -15.85 -8.64 0.49
N ASP A 53 -17.14 -8.59 0.17
CA ASP A 53 -18.09 -9.63 0.56
C ASP A 53 -17.90 -10.84 -0.38
N GLY A 54 -17.14 -11.82 0.09
CA GLY A 54 -16.63 -12.89 -0.75
C GLY A 54 -15.67 -12.36 -1.82
N ILE A 55 -16.13 -12.21 -3.05
CA ILE A 55 -15.45 -11.49 -4.15
C ILE A 55 -16.30 -10.35 -4.71
N THR A 56 -17.35 -9.96 -4.01
CA THR A 56 -18.26 -8.89 -4.42
C THR A 56 -17.83 -7.58 -3.75
N TYR A 57 -17.65 -6.54 -4.55
CA TYR A 57 -17.45 -5.19 -4.06
C TYR A 57 -18.75 -4.63 -3.49
N HIS A 58 -18.65 -3.90 -2.40
CA HIS A 58 -19.77 -3.15 -1.82
C HIS A 58 -19.35 -1.71 -1.53
N GLY A 59 -20.32 -0.80 -1.48
CA GLY A 59 -20.05 0.59 -1.12
C GLY A 59 -19.59 0.70 0.34
N SER A 60 -18.54 1.47 0.59
CA SER A 60 -18.05 1.71 1.95
C SER A 60 -19.08 2.48 2.78
N ASP A 61 -19.31 2.04 4.02
CA ASP A 61 -20.09 2.79 4.99
C ASP A 61 -19.22 3.92 5.59
N ARG A 62 -19.51 5.15 5.19
CA ARG A 62 -18.82 6.36 5.66
C ARG A 62 -19.70 7.23 6.54
N SER A 63 -20.82 6.71 7.01
CA SER A 63 -21.78 7.47 7.83
C SER A 63 -21.14 8.00 9.12
N MET A 64 -20.10 7.34 9.61
CA MET A 64 -19.36 7.68 10.83
C MET A 64 -17.96 8.24 10.53
N ALA A 65 -17.59 8.48 9.28
CA ALA A 65 -16.27 8.95 8.92
C ALA A 65 -16.09 10.44 9.22
N SER A 66 -14.90 10.80 9.73
CA SER A 66 -14.51 12.20 9.98
C SER A 66 -14.24 12.98 8.67
N GLY A 67 -14.03 12.26 7.56
CA GLY A 67 -13.59 12.83 6.29
C GLY A 67 -12.09 13.08 6.19
N MET A 68 -11.33 12.59 7.17
CA MET A 68 -9.87 12.66 7.20
C MET A 68 -9.27 11.26 7.03
N ASP A 69 -8.24 11.16 6.19
CA ASP A 69 -7.41 9.96 6.06
C ASP A 69 -6.12 10.15 6.83
N ALA A 70 -5.69 9.12 7.53
CA ALA A 70 -4.47 9.16 8.33
C ALA A 70 -3.31 8.46 7.63
N ILE A 71 -2.09 8.86 7.99
CA ILE A 71 -0.88 8.13 7.68
C ILE A 71 -0.88 6.84 8.49
N ASP A 72 -0.66 5.71 7.83
CA ASP A 72 -0.67 4.39 8.45
C ASP A 72 0.66 4.07 9.13
N PHE A 73 0.86 4.62 10.32
CA PHE A 73 2.06 4.39 11.12
C PHE A 73 2.25 2.92 11.51
N GLN A 74 1.17 2.21 11.75
CA GLN A 74 1.26 0.80 12.16
C GLN A 74 1.75 -0.07 11.01
N MET A 75 1.16 0.08 9.82
CA MET A 75 1.62 -0.65 8.64
C MET A 75 3.04 -0.22 8.25
N HIS A 76 3.38 1.08 8.37
CA HIS A 76 4.73 1.57 8.13
C HIS A 76 5.77 0.80 8.94
N ARG A 77 5.55 0.62 10.24
CA ARG A 77 6.47 -0.12 11.11
C ARG A 77 6.72 -1.56 10.66
N MET A 78 5.75 -2.17 9.97
CA MET A 78 5.85 -3.55 9.50
C MET A 78 6.61 -3.67 8.17
N PHE A 79 6.85 -2.57 7.44
CA PHE A 79 7.52 -2.58 6.14
C PHE A 79 9.03 -2.84 6.18
N GLY A 80 9.57 -3.35 7.26
CA GLY A 80 10.89 -4.01 7.24
C GLY A 80 10.97 -5.07 6.12
N ASN A 81 9.82 -5.71 5.84
CA ASN A 81 9.54 -6.46 4.63
C ASN A 81 8.03 -6.45 4.30
N ALA A 82 7.70 -6.65 3.03
CA ALA A 82 6.32 -6.63 2.57
C ALA A 82 5.42 -7.67 3.24
N GLN A 83 5.94 -8.86 3.54
CA GLN A 83 5.17 -9.93 4.19
C GLN A 83 4.64 -9.53 5.55
N ASN A 84 5.46 -8.88 6.37
CA ASN A 84 5.04 -8.41 7.70
C ASN A 84 3.94 -7.35 7.57
N ALA A 85 4.12 -6.39 6.65
CA ALA A 85 3.13 -5.35 6.40
C ALA A 85 1.80 -5.93 5.89
N TYR A 86 1.85 -6.89 4.98
CA TYR A 86 0.69 -7.60 4.48
C TYR A 86 -0.05 -8.36 5.59
N ASN A 87 0.67 -9.15 6.39
CA ASN A 87 0.08 -9.91 7.48
C ASN A 87 -0.56 -9.00 8.53
N PHE A 88 0.10 -7.89 8.86
CA PHE A 88 -0.46 -6.89 9.76
C PHE A 88 -1.80 -6.37 9.22
N ALA A 89 -1.84 -5.91 7.98
CA ALA A 89 -3.03 -5.33 7.38
C ALA A 89 -4.19 -6.35 7.33
N VAL A 90 -3.94 -7.56 6.84
CA VAL A 90 -4.99 -8.61 6.76
C VAL A 90 -5.63 -8.89 8.11
N ASN A 91 -4.86 -8.84 9.19
CA ASN A 91 -5.35 -9.11 10.55
C ASN A 91 -6.05 -7.89 11.19
N ASN A 92 -5.70 -6.66 10.80
CA ASN A 92 -6.07 -5.46 11.53
C ASN A 92 -6.94 -4.46 10.75
N ASP A 93 -7.07 -4.58 9.44
CA ASP A 93 -7.84 -3.61 8.62
C ASP A 93 -9.31 -3.49 9.05
N GLN A 94 -9.85 -4.50 9.72
CA GLN A 94 -11.20 -4.43 10.32
C GLN A 94 -11.35 -3.33 11.39
N TYR A 95 -10.26 -2.85 11.96
CA TYR A 95 -10.27 -1.81 13.00
C TYR A 95 -10.12 -0.39 12.44
N TYR A 96 -9.81 -0.27 11.15
CA TYR A 96 -9.84 1.00 10.43
C TYR A 96 -11.27 1.32 9.97
N ASN A 97 -11.61 2.60 9.88
CA ASN A 97 -12.89 2.97 9.26
C ASN A 97 -12.92 2.57 7.79
N ASP A 98 -11.88 2.93 7.03
CA ASP A 98 -11.67 2.44 5.67
C ASP A 98 -10.17 2.43 5.34
N ALA A 99 -9.52 1.28 5.51
CA ALA A 99 -8.08 1.13 5.25
C ALA A 99 -7.70 1.33 3.77
N THR A 100 -8.67 1.32 2.84
CA THR A 100 -8.40 1.56 1.40
C THR A 100 -7.92 2.98 1.12
N TYR A 101 -8.10 3.91 2.06
CA TYR A 101 -7.65 5.31 1.97
C TYR A 101 -6.50 5.66 2.92
N SER A 102 -6.00 4.71 3.71
CA SER A 102 -4.82 4.94 4.56
C SER A 102 -3.58 5.21 3.73
N VAL A 103 -2.81 6.23 4.10
CA VAL A 103 -1.56 6.57 3.40
C VAL A 103 -0.45 5.64 3.85
N MET A 104 0.03 4.81 2.93
CA MET A 104 1.11 3.84 3.17
C MET A 104 2.45 4.39 2.71
N TYR A 105 3.49 4.11 3.48
CA TYR A 105 4.85 4.50 3.15
C TYR A 105 5.86 3.54 3.79
N VAL A 106 7.06 3.47 3.23
CA VAL A 106 8.18 2.68 3.78
C VAL A 106 9.22 3.60 4.36
N ASP A 107 9.73 4.51 3.56
CA ASP A 107 10.72 5.51 3.98
C ASP A 107 10.03 6.83 4.30
N SER A 108 10.58 7.60 5.23
CA SER A 108 10.02 8.89 5.65
C SER A 108 11.10 9.88 6.06
N HIS A 109 10.68 11.07 6.47
CA HIS A 109 11.56 12.08 7.06
C HIS A 109 11.86 11.84 8.55
N ASP A 110 11.25 10.82 9.17
CA ASP A 110 11.41 10.52 10.59
C ASP A 110 12.27 9.27 10.82
N TYR A 111 11.86 8.12 10.28
CA TYR A 111 12.57 6.85 10.46
C TYR A 111 12.12 5.82 9.40
N ALA A 112 12.93 4.77 9.23
CA ALA A 112 12.57 3.60 8.45
C ALA A 112 11.85 2.54 9.32
N PRO A 113 11.16 1.57 8.69
CA PRO A 113 10.50 0.47 9.40
C PRO A 113 11.45 -0.34 10.27
N GLU A 114 10.91 -0.90 11.35
CA GLU A 114 11.59 -1.80 12.30
C GLU A 114 12.84 -1.21 13.01
N GLN A 115 13.03 0.10 12.92
CA GLN A 115 14.15 0.78 13.59
C GLN A 115 13.66 1.99 14.39
N PRO A 116 12.76 1.81 15.37
CA PRO A 116 12.17 2.92 16.11
C PRO A 116 13.20 3.72 16.91
N ASP A 117 14.36 3.12 17.23
CA ASP A 117 15.43 3.77 17.96
C ASP A 117 16.49 4.40 17.05
N GLU A 118 16.46 4.08 15.74
CA GLU A 118 17.40 4.59 14.75
C GLU A 118 16.65 5.28 13.62
N THR A 119 16.65 6.59 13.65
CA THR A 119 16.06 7.43 12.61
C THR A 119 16.93 7.41 11.35
N THR A 120 16.91 6.31 10.62
CA THR A 120 17.69 6.11 9.40
C THR A 120 16.80 5.94 8.16
N ARG A 121 17.41 6.15 6.98
CA ARG A 121 16.80 5.72 5.71
C ARG A 121 16.80 4.20 5.61
N PHE A 122 15.82 3.64 4.88
CA PHE A 122 15.62 2.20 4.76
C PHE A 122 16.86 1.43 4.29
N THR A 123 17.18 0.32 4.96
CA THR A 123 18.41 -0.46 4.74
C THR A 123 18.16 -1.86 4.18
N GLY A 124 16.92 -2.28 4.00
CA GLY A 124 16.53 -3.66 3.63
C GLY A 124 17.03 -4.15 2.27
N GLY A 125 17.58 -3.25 1.45
CA GLY A 125 18.17 -3.57 0.14
C GLY A 125 17.19 -3.53 -1.03
N THR A 126 17.75 -3.46 -2.23
CA THR A 126 17.04 -3.22 -3.49
C THR A 126 15.90 -4.22 -3.73
N GLN A 127 16.12 -5.50 -3.47
CA GLN A 127 15.11 -6.54 -3.68
C GLN A 127 13.94 -6.42 -2.68
N THR A 128 14.23 -6.12 -1.42
CA THR A 128 13.19 -5.87 -0.41
C THR A 128 12.43 -4.58 -0.71
N TRP A 129 13.12 -3.55 -1.21
CA TRP A 129 12.48 -2.33 -1.71
C TRP A 129 11.49 -2.62 -2.84
N ALA A 130 11.91 -3.39 -3.86
CA ALA A 130 11.05 -3.75 -4.98
C ALA A 130 9.79 -4.51 -4.50
N GLU A 131 9.96 -5.46 -3.59
CA GLU A 131 8.85 -6.21 -2.97
C GLU A 131 7.90 -5.31 -2.17
N ASN A 132 8.44 -4.36 -1.38
CA ASN A 132 7.65 -3.37 -0.68
C ASN A 132 6.86 -2.47 -1.64
N MET A 133 7.46 -2.06 -2.75
CA MET A 133 6.78 -1.28 -3.81
C MET A 133 5.68 -2.11 -4.47
N ASP A 134 5.91 -3.39 -4.75
CA ASP A 134 4.87 -4.28 -5.28
C ASP A 134 3.64 -4.30 -4.37
N LEU A 135 3.84 -4.46 -3.06
CA LEU A 135 2.74 -4.44 -2.10
C LEU A 135 2.07 -3.06 -2.02
N MET A 136 2.83 -1.99 -1.87
CA MET A 136 2.29 -0.63 -1.75
C MET A 136 1.42 -0.23 -2.94
N PHE A 137 1.78 -0.65 -4.15
CA PHE A 137 1.08 -0.24 -5.37
C PHE A 137 -0.05 -1.18 -5.79
N THR A 138 -0.13 -2.38 -5.24
CA THR A 138 -1.17 -3.36 -5.63
C THR A 138 -2.13 -3.72 -4.50
N PHE A 139 -1.74 -3.51 -3.26
CA PHE A 139 -2.59 -3.74 -2.09
C PHE A 139 -3.47 -2.51 -1.78
N ARG A 140 -4.09 -2.48 -0.60
CA ARG A 140 -4.96 -1.37 -0.16
C ARG A 140 -4.17 -0.12 0.20
N GLY A 141 -4.81 1.02 0.27
CA GLY A 141 -4.24 2.29 0.70
C GLY A 141 -3.69 3.16 -0.43
N ILE A 142 -3.20 4.32 -0.07
CA ILE A 142 -2.61 5.33 -0.95
C ILE A 142 -1.09 5.26 -0.82
N PRO A 143 -0.35 4.81 -1.84
CA PRO A 143 1.10 4.72 -1.76
C PRO A 143 1.73 6.11 -1.72
N CYS A 144 2.62 6.34 -0.76
CA CYS A 144 3.45 7.52 -0.63
C CYS A 144 4.92 7.13 -0.69
N VAL A 145 5.66 7.63 -1.67
CA VAL A 145 7.08 7.38 -1.84
C VAL A 145 7.86 8.60 -1.39
N TYR A 146 8.71 8.41 -0.37
CA TYR A 146 9.61 9.47 0.07
C TYR A 146 10.71 9.70 -0.99
N TYR A 147 11.06 10.95 -1.24
CA TYR A 147 11.99 11.30 -2.31
C TYR A 147 13.31 10.52 -2.21
N GLY A 148 13.84 10.10 -3.35
CA GLY A 148 15.09 9.37 -3.45
C GLY A 148 15.01 7.89 -3.10
N SER A 149 13.87 7.38 -2.62
CA SER A 149 13.71 5.95 -2.34
C SER A 149 13.87 5.09 -3.59
N GLU A 150 13.51 5.64 -4.74
CA GLU A 150 13.63 5.01 -6.07
C GLU A 150 15.09 4.78 -6.52
N VAL A 151 16.04 5.32 -5.80
CA VAL A 151 17.48 5.12 -6.03
C VAL A 151 18.25 4.75 -4.78
N GLU A 152 17.58 4.36 -3.70
CA GLU A 152 18.14 4.09 -2.38
C GLU A 152 19.02 5.27 -1.87
N PHE A 153 18.56 6.51 -2.12
CA PHE A 153 19.27 7.73 -1.74
C PHE A 153 19.53 7.75 -0.23
N LYS A 154 20.80 8.02 0.12
CA LYS A 154 21.22 8.07 1.55
C LYS A 154 20.84 6.83 2.36
N LYS A 155 20.86 5.65 1.72
CA LYS A 155 20.55 4.38 2.35
C LYS A 155 21.31 4.18 3.67
N GLY A 156 20.58 3.98 4.76
CA GLY A 156 21.14 3.76 6.09
C GLY A 156 21.69 5.01 6.78
N GLU A 157 21.66 6.18 6.14
CA GLU A 157 22.06 7.42 6.77
C GLU A 157 21.00 7.88 7.77
N LEU A 158 21.46 8.47 8.87
CA LEU A 158 20.60 9.04 9.88
C LEU A 158 19.75 10.17 9.28
N ILE A 159 18.46 10.12 9.50
CA ILE A 159 17.51 11.12 8.97
C ILE A 159 17.59 12.40 9.80
N ASP A 160 17.53 12.27 11.12
CA ASP A 160 17.56 13.41 12.03
C ASP A 160 18.26 13.05 13.33
N LYS A 161 19.36 13.71 13.61
CA LYS A 161 20.05 13.67 14.92
C LYS A 161 20.30 15.09 15.44
N GLY A 162 19.45 16.01 15.09
CA GLY A 162 19.55 17.39 15.53
C GLY A 162 20.86 18.03 15.08
N THR A 163 21.67 18.52 16.02
CA THR A 163 22.94 19.19 15.71
C THR A 163 24.12 18.25 15.46
N LEU A 164 23.92 16.95 15.54
CA LEU A 164 25.00 15.95 15.43
C LEU A 164 25.40 15.63 13.99
N ILE A 165 24.51 15.89 13.05
CA ILE A 165 24.76 15.67 11.61
C ILE A 165 24.38 16.92 10.84
N SER A 166 25.21 17.29 9.87
CA SER A 166 24.81 18.33 8.90
C SER A 166 23.72 17.79 7.98
N LEU A 167 22.82 18.67 7.53
CA LEU A 167 21.74 18.30 6.59
C LEU A 167 22.27 17.58 5.35
N GLU A 168 23.40 18.01 4.83
CA GLU A 168 24.08 17.42 3.67
C GLU A 168 24.42 15.92 3.87
N ASN A 169 24.75 15.51 5.10
CA ASN A 169 25.14 14.15 5.44
C ASN A 169 23.97 13.33 6.02
N SER A 170 22.78 13.90 6.13
CA SER A 170 21.61 13.24 6.66
C SER A 170 20.76 12.57 5.56
N GLY A 171 19.85 11.72 5.99
CA GLY A 171 18.80 11.16 5.11
C GLY A 171 17.84 12.20 4.54
N ARG A 172 17.89 13.45 5.04
CA ARG A 172 17.16 14.62 4.52
C ARG A 172 18.00 15.51 3.60
N ALA A 173 19.17 15.04 3.14
CA ALA A 173 20.05 15.80 2.27
C ALA A 173 19.34 16.25 0.97
N TYR A 174 19.91 17.25 0.34
CA TYR A 174 19.43 17.75 -0.95
C TYR A 174 19.52 16.66 -2.04
N PHE A 175 18.41 16.43 -2.72
CA PHE A 175 18.30 15.40 -3.76
C PHE A 175 18.37 15.96 -5.19
N GLY A 176 18.39 17.28 -5.33
CA GLY A 176 18.28 17.97 -6.62
C GLY A 176 19.39 17.58 -7.62
N ASP A 177 20.59 17.24 -7.15
CA ASP A 177 21.70 16.80 -8.01
C ASP A 177 21.36 15.54 -8.82
N TYR A 178 20.44 14.71 -8.32
CA TYR A 178 19.92 13.52 -9.00
C TYR A 178 18.87 13.85 -10.07
N LEU A 179 18.37 15.08 -10.08
CA LEU A 179 17.32 15.55 -10.98
C LEU A 179 17.84 16.53 -12.04
N GLU A 180 19.13 16.83 -12.05
CA GLU A 180 19.72 17.76 -13.01
C GLU A 180 19.72 17.19 -14.43
N GLY A 181 19.34 18.02 -15.38
CA GLY A 181 19.26 17.66 -16.79
C GLY A 181 17.90 17.97 -17.40
N THR A 182 17.55 17.24 -18.44
CA THR A 182 16.29 17.41 -19.16
C THR A 182 15.52 16.11 -19.27
N VAL A 183 14.19 16.21 -19.15
CA VAL A 183 13.25 15.11 -19.46
C VAL A 183 12.25 15.63 -20.48
N ASN A 184 12.23 15.03 -21.65
CA ASN A 184 11.29 15.36 -22.72
C ASN A 184 10.35 14.19 -22.95
N ALA A 185 9.07 14.39 -22.70
CA ALA A 185 8.02 13.44 -23.10
C ALA A 185 7.82 13.54 -24.62
N THR A 186 7.97 12.43 -25.31
CA THR A 186 7.89 12.38 -26.77
C THR A 186 6.58 11.84 -27.27
N ASP A 187 6.00 10.89 -26.56
CA ASP A 187 4.71 10.26 -26.89
C ASP A 187 4.20 9.50 -25.66
N PHE A 188 3.12 8.79 -25.83
CA PHE A 188 2.38 8.07 -24.80
C PHE A 188 3.30 7.22 -23.93
N SER A 189 3.64 7.73 -22.75
CA SER A 189 4.53 7.11 -21.77
C SER A 189 6.01 7.00 -22.17
N GLU A 190 6.42 7.51 -23.33
CA GLU A 190 7.81 7.55 -23.71
C GLU A 190 8.43 8.90 -23.36
N TYR A 191 9.66 8.88 -22.93
CA TYR A 191 10.45 10.08 -22.68
C TYR A 191 11.92 9.84 -23.00
N THR A 192 12.61 10.92 -23.30
CA THR A 192 14.07 10.96 -23.36
C THR A 192 14.59 11.80 -22.20
N ALA A 193 15.71 11.42 -21.65
CA ALA A 193 16.34 12.15 -20.56
C ALA A 193 17.84 12.31 -20.80
N SER A 194 18.42 13.39 -20.28
CA SER A 194 19.86 13.65 -20.30
C SER A 194 20.30 14.27 -18.98
N GLY A 195 21.60 14.16 -18.65
CA GLY A 195 22.15 14.59 -17.38
C GLY A 195 21.92 13.52 -16.29
N THR A 196 22.11 13.88 -15.02
CA THR A 196 22.00 12.94 -13.88
C THR A 196 20.59 12.40 -13.71
N VAL A 197 19.56 13.15 -14.10
CA VAL A 197 18.17 12.65 -14.09
C VAL A 197 17.99 11.43 -15.02
N ALA A 198 18.76 11.31 -16.10
CA ALA A 198 18.73 10.12 -16.96
C ALA A 198 19.21 8.87 -16.20
N ASP A 199 20.26 8.98 -15.39
CA ASP A 199 20.78 7.89 -14.58
C ASP A 199 19.78 7.50 -13.47
N THR A 200 19.19 8.49 -12.84
CA THR A 200 18.12 8.29 -11.83
C THR A 200 16.95 7.48 -12.40
N LEU A 201 16.44 7.90 -13.56
CA LEU A 201 15.33 7.21 -14.24
C LEU A 201 15.75 5.83 -14.80
N ALA A 202 17.03 5.63 -15.09
CA ALA A 202 17.56 4.35 -15.56
C ALA A 202 17.82 3.34 -14.45
N SER A 203 17.79 3.76 -13.18
CA SER A 203 18.05 2.86 -12.05
C SER A 203 17.02 1.72 -11.99
N PRO A 204 17.38 0.53 -11.47
CA PRO A 204 16.46 -0.61 -11.39
C PRO A 204 15.18 -0.30 -10.62
N LEU A 205 15.29 0.36 -9.47
CA LEU A 205 14.12 0.69 -8.64
C LEU A 205 13.23 1.77 -9.28
N SER A 206 13.80 2.79 -9.93
CA SER A 206 13.00 3.78 -10.66
C SER A 206 12.20 3.14 -11.80
N LYS A 207 12.81 2.21 -12.54
CA LYS A 207 12.10 1.44 -13.58
C LYS A 207 11.02 0.54 -12.98
N HIS A 208 11.33 -0.09 -11.86
CA HIS A 208 10.34 -0.92 -11.15
C HIS A 208 9.17 -0.07 -10.68
N LEU A 209 9.43 1.03 -9.98
CA LEU A 209 8.43 1.99 -9.52
C LEU A 209 7.55 2.51 -10.67
N SER A 210 8.17 2.89 -11.78
CA SER A 210 7.45 3.34 -12.97
C SER A 210 6.47 2.26 -13.47
N LYS A 211 6.92 1.00 -13.53
CA LYS A 211 6.09 -0.13 -13.98
C LYS A 211 4.93 -0.42 -13.02
N VAL A 212 5.18 -0.53 -11.71
CA VAL A 212 4.10 -0.83 -10.75
C VAL A 212 3.09 0.32 -10.66
N ASN A 213 3.56 1.57 -10.78
CA ASN A 213 2.69 2.74 -10.86
C ASN A 213 1.81 2.73 -12.12
N ALA A 214 2.37 2.37 -13.28
CA ALA A 214 1.60 2.22 -14.51
C ALA A 214 0.53 1.13 -14.38
N ILE A 215 0.86 -0.02 -13.80
CA ILE A 215 -0.08 -1.11 -13.52
C ILE A 215 -1.21 -0.62 -12.61
N ARG A 216 -0.89 0.05 -11.48
CA ARG A 216 -1.90 0.59 -10.57
C ARG A 216 -2.82 1.59 -11.27
N ARG A 217 -2.27 2.50 -12.06
CA ARG A 217 -3.05 3.52 -12.78
C ARG A 217 -4.00 2.95 -13.83
N ALA A 218 -3.64 1.81 -14.41
CA ALA A 218 -4.45 1.15 -15.43
C ALA A 218 -5.60 0.30 -14.84
N ILE A 219 -5.54 -0.07 -13.56
CA ILE A 219 -6.44 -1.06 -12.96
C ILE A 219 -7.22 -0.44 -11.80
N PRO A 220 -8.50 -0.05 -11.99
CA PRO A 220 -9.33 0.56 -10.95
C PRO A 220 -9.40 -0.25 -9.65
N ALA A 221 -9.43 -1.58 -9.72
CA ALA A 221 -9.41 -2.46 -8.56
C ALA A 221 -8.21 -2.20 -7.64
N LEU A 222 -7.03 -1.88 -8.20
CA LEU A 222 -5.83 -1.59 -7.41
C LEU A 222 -5.85 -0.20 -6.79
N GLN A 223 -6.62 0.74 -7.36
CA GLN A 223 -6.70 2.11 -6.87
C GLN A 223 -7.75 2.28 -5.76
N LYS A 224 -8.94 1.71 -5.96
CA LYS A 224 -10.15 1.99 -5.17
C LYS A 224 -10.81 0.73 -4.61
N GLY A 225 -10.32 -0.46 -5.00
CA GLY A 225 -10.97 -1.72 -4.68
C GLY A 225 -10.80 -2.14 -3.23
N GLN A 226 -11.73 -2.97 -2.82
CA GLN A 226 -11.64 -3.80 -1.64
C GLN A 226 -10.84 -5.07 -1.94
N TYR A 227 -10.46 -5.82 -0.91
CA TYR A 227 -9.72 -7.06 -1.11
C TYR A 227 -10.31 -8.25 -0.34
N THR A 228 -9.92 -9.45 -0.75
CA THR A 228 -10.05 -10.65 0.07
C THR A 228 -8.79 -11.50 -0.03
N ALA A 229 -8.34 -12.00 1.13
CA ALA A 229 -7.28 -12.99 1.27
C ALA A 229 -7.83 -14.30 1.85
N SER A 230 -9.15 -14.47 1.88
CA SER A 230 -9.82 -15.65 2.42
C SER A 230 -9.38 -16.92 1.69
N SER A 231 -9.11 -17.99 2.44
CA SER A 231 -8.75 -19.32 1.92
C SER A 231 -9.82 -19.94 1.02
N THR A 232 -11.03 -19.43 1.04
CA THR A 232 -12.09 -19.77 0.09
C THR A 232 -11.74 -19.33 -1.33
N TYR A 233 -11.02 -18.23 -1.48
CA TYR A 233 -10.69 -17.63 -2.77
C TYR A 233 -9.22 -17.70 -3.12
N VAL A 234 -8.32 -17.77 -2.13
CA VAL A 234 -6.87 -17.77 -2.33
C VAL A 234 -6.23 -18.86 -1.48
N THR A 235 -5.48 -19.75 -2.10
CA THR A 235 -4.72 -20.80 -1.40
C THR A 235 -3.30 -20.89 -1.92
N GLY A 236 -2.35 -21.14 -1.04
CA GLY A 236 -0.94 -20.99 -1.34
C GLY A 236 -0.56 -19.50 -1.48
N GLY A 237 0.72 -19.23 -1.38
CA GLY A 237 1.23 -17.88 -1.48
C GLY A 237 1.10 -17.07 -0.17
N ASP A 238 2.19 -16.40 0.16
CA ASP A 238 2.27 -15.64 1.41
C ASP A 238 1.67 -14.22 1.26
N MET A 239 1.76 -13.64 0.06
CA MET A 239 1.19 -12.33 -0.28
C MET A 239 0.34 -12.45 -1.55
N SER A 240 -0.83 -13.09 -1.40
CA SER A 240 -1.76 -13.28 -2.52
C SER A 240 -3.18 -12.90 -2.12
N TYR A 241 -3.87 -12.18 -2.99
CA TYR A 241 -5.19 -11.64 -2.72
C TYR A 241 -5.96 -11.31 -4.00
N VAL A 242 -7.27 -11.23 -3.85
CA VAL A 242 -8.17 -10.72 -4.90
C VAL A 242 -8.47 -9.26 -4.58
N ARG A 243 -8.46 -8.39 -5.61
CA ARG A 243 -8.94 -7.00 -5.55
C ARG A 243 -10.11 -6.83 -6.50
N ARG A 244 -11.15 -6.14 -6.06
CA ARG A 244 -12.26 -5.78 -6.94
C ARG A 244 -12.79 -4.39 -6.62
N TYR A 245 -13.17 -3.68 -7.68
CA TYR A 245 -13.89 -2.42 -7.62
C TYR A 245 -15.03 -2.45 -8.63
N THR A 246 -16.23 -2.03 -8.21
CA THR A 246 -17.40 -1.90 -9.10
C THR A 246 -18.08 -0.56 -8.86
N ASP A 247 -18.47 0.08 -9.95
CA ASP A 247 -19.40 1.20 -9.96
C ASP A 247 -20.34 1.04 -11.17
N ASP A 248 -21.15 2.04 -11.47
CA ASP A 248 -22.16 1.99 -12.56
C ASP A 248 -21.54 1.70 -13.93
N ASN A 249 -20.24 1.97 -14.13
CA ASN A 249 -19.56 1.87 -15.42
C ASN A 249 -18.35 0.94 -15.42
N THR A 250 -17.96 0.45 -14.24
CA THR A 250 -16.70 -0.28 -14.06
C THR A 250 -16.94 -1.55 -13.27
N ASP A 251 -16.44 -2.67 -13.76
CA ASP A 251 -16.19 -3.88 -12.96
C ASP A 251 -14.76 -4.32 -13.21
N SER A 252 -13.89 -4.03 -12.25
CA SER A 252 -12.46 -4.31 -12.32
C SER A 252 -12.09 -5.34 -11.27
N LEU A 253 -11.61 -6.50 -11.73
CA LEU A 253 -11.14 -7.61 -10.89
C LEU A 253 -9.68 -7.90 -11.18
N ALA A 254 -8.85 -7.94 -10.14
CA ALA A 254 -7.44 -8.28 -10.22
C ALA A 254 -7.09 -9.38 -9.21
N LEU A 255 -6.29 -10.34 -9.65
CA LEU A 255 -5.70 -11.41 -8.84
C LEU A 255 -4.22 -11.11 -8.70
N VAL A 256 -3.76 -10.89 -7.49
CA VAL A 256 -2.37 -10.48 -7.21
C VAL A 256 -1.66 -11.58 -6.43
N SER A 257 -0.42 -11.90 -6.84
CA SER A 257 0.51 -12.73 -6.10
C SER A 257 1.90 -12.12 -6.16
N ILE A 258 2.54 -11.97 -5.00
CA ILE A 258 3.87 -11.35 -4.82
C ILE A 258 4.78 -12.38 -4.18
N SER A 259 5.99 -12.58 -4.75
CA SER A 259 7.07 -13.41 -4.21
C SER A 259 6.71 -14.88 -3.93
N SER A 260 5.57 -15.35 -4.41
CA SER A 260 5.09 -16.71 -4.19
C SER A 260 4.12 -17.15 -5.27
N GLY A 261 3.92 -18.46 -5.43
CA GLY A 261 2.82 -19.01 -6.22
C GLY A 261 1.51 -19.01 -5.44
N ALA A 262 0.38 -19.00 -6.14
CA ALA A 262 -0.94 -19.06 -5.53
C ALA A 262 -1.96 -19.74 -6.44
N THR A 263 -3.03 -20.25 -5.84
CA THR A 263 -4.21 -20.72 -6.56
C THR A 263 -5.42 -19.89 -6.13
N PHE A 264 -6.00 -19.20 -7.10
CA PHE A 264 -7.25 -18.44 -6.95
C PHE A 264 -8.41 -19.36 -7.33
N LYS A 265 -9.46 -19.35 -6.49
CA LYS A 265 -10.63 -20.23 -6.62
C LYS A 265 -11.92 -19.43 -6.57
N ASN A 266 -13.00 -20.02 -7.08
CA ASN A 266 -14.32 -19.41 -7.08
C ASN A 266 -14.32 -18.01 -7.75
N ILE A 267 -13.44 -17.84 -8.73
CA ILE A 267 -13.35 -16.61 -9.52
C ILE A 267 -14.19 -16.70 -10.79
N PRO A 268 -14.61 -15.59 -11.39
CA PRO A 268 -15.38 -15.60 -12.64
C PRO A 268 -14.62 -16.32 -13.76
N ASN A 269 -15.35 -17.10 -14.56
CA ASN A 269 -14.81 -17.65 -15.80
C ASN A 269 -14.56 -16.53 -16.80
N GLY A 270 -13.50 -16.66 -17.60
CA GLY A 270 -13.16 -15.67 -18.59
C GLY A 270 -11.69 -15.64 -18.96
N LYS A 271 -11.32 -14.64 -19.73
CA LYS A 271 -9.93 -14.37 -20.11
C LYS A 271 -9.28 -13.49 -19.04
N TYR A 272 -8.11 -13.91 -18.58
CA TYR A 272 -7.26 -13.16 -17.66
C TYR A 272 -5.94 -12.83 -18.33
N VAL A 273 -5.50 -11.59 -18.18
CA VAL A 273 -4.22 -11.12 -18.72
C VAL A 273 -3.36 -10.63 -17.57
N ASP A 274 -2.13 -11.13 -17.46
CA ASP A 274 -1.16 -10.65 -16.49
C ASP A 274 -0.61 -9.29 -16.91
N ALA A 275 -0.90 -8.26 -16.14
CA ALA A 275 -0.42 -6.89 -16.39
C ALA A 275 1.11 -6.74 -16.28
N VAL A 276 1.80 -7.72 -15.66
CA VAL A 276 3.26 -7.69 -15.50
C VAL A 276 3.97 -8.25 -16.73
N THR A 277 3.50 -9.36 -17.27
CA THR A 277 4.20 -10.13 -18.33
C THR A 277 3.43 -10.19 -19.64
N GLY A 278 2.13 -9.90 -19.64
CA GLY A 278 1.24 -10.11 -20.77
C GLY A 278 0.77 -11.55 -20.94
N ASP A 279 1.10 -12.45 -20.00
CA ASP A 279 0.62 -13.85 -20.05
C ASP A 279 -0.91 -13.91 -20.04
N VAL A 280 -1.47 -14.85 -20.80
CA VAL A 280 -2.92 -14.99 -20.94
C VAL A 280 -3.36 -16.35 -20.43
N LYS A 281 -4.35 -16.33 -19.55
CA LYS A 281 -5.01 -17.55 -19.04
C LYS A 281 -6.51 -17.50 -19.31
N TYR A 282 -7.09 -18.66 -19.60
CA TYR A 282 -8.54 -18.83 -19.75
C TYR A 282 -9.06 -19.68 -18.60
N VAL A 283 -9.92 -19.08 -17.78
CA VAL A 283 -10.57 -19.74 -16.65
C VAL A 283 -11.92 -20.27 -17.10
N THR A 284 -12.16 -21.56 -16.90
CA THR A 284 -13.41 -22.25 -17.27
C THR A 284 -14.06 -23.00 -16.12
N ASP A 285 -13.33 -23.17 -15.02
CA ASP A 285 -13.74 -23.91 -13.82
C ASP A 285 -13.63 -23.08 -12.53
N GLY A 286 -13.53 -21.77 -12.68
CA GLY A 286 -13.39 -20.85 -11.55
C GLY A 286 -12.02 -20.86 -10.87
N THR A 287 -11.01 -21.45 -11.52
CA THR A 287 -9.67 -21.61 -10.91
C THR A 287 -8.56 -21.04 -11.80
N LEU A 288 -7.65 -20.26 -11.19
CA LEU A 288 -6.43 -19.78 -11.83
C LEU A 288 -5.22 -20.03 -10.91
N THR A 289 -4.21 -20.71 -11.44
CA THR A 289 -2.96 -20.96 -10.70
C THR A 289 -1.82 -20.10 -11.23
N VAL A 290 -1.18 -19.37 -10.31
CA VAL A 290 0.09 -18.67 -10.50
C VAL A 290 1.21 -19.61 -10.06
N PRO A 291 2.21 -19.89 -10.89
CA PRO A 291 3.35 -20.72 -10.50
C PRO A 291 4.18 -20.03 -9.43
N GLU A 292 5.07 -20.77 -8.79
CA GLU A 292 6.00 -20.23 -7.80
C GLU A 292 6.81 -19.06 -8.39
N LEU A 293 6.93 -17.98 -7.62
CA LEU A 293 7.64 -16.77 -7.99
C LEU A 293 8.85 -16.57 -7.08
N ALA A 294 9.95 -16.16 -7.65
CA ALA A 294 11.09 -15.70 -6.88
C ALA A 294 10.76 -14.38 -6.15
N LYS A 295 11.49 -14.08 -5.07
CA LYS A 295 11.35 -12.84 -4.29
C LYS A 295 11.35 -11.60 -5.19
N ALA A 296 10.48 -10.64 -4.88
CA ALA A 296 10.26 -9.41 -5.64
C ALA A 296 9.81 -9.62 -7.10
N ASN A 297 9.20 -10.77 -7.39
CA ASN A 297 8.46 -10.99 -8.62
C ASN A 297 6.96 -10.99 -8.31
N MET A 298 6.17 -10.50 -9.23
CA MET A 298 4.74 -10.33 -9.06
C MET A 298 3.97 -10.80 -10.30
N ARG A 299 2.72 -11.21 -10.09
CA ARG A 299 1.70 -11.37 -11.14
C ARG A 299 0.44 -10.62 -10.75
N VAL A 300 -0.14 -9.97 -11.73
CA VAL A 300 -1.41 -9.24 -11.60
C VAL A 300 -2.31 -9.65 -12.75
N TYR A 301 -3.10 -10.69 -12.56
CA TYR A 301 -4.05 -11.15 -13.56
C TYR A 301 -5.34 -10.33 -13.50
N VAL A 302 -5.65 -9.64 -14.56
CA VAL A 302 -6.86 -8.82 -14.69
C VAL A 302 -7.88 -9.57 -15.51
N CYS A 303 -9.10 -9.69 -15.01
CA CYS A 303 -10.21 -10.26 -15.75
C CYS A 303 -10.63 -9.30 -16.86
N CYS A 304 -10.54 -9.76 -18.10
CA CYS A 304 -11.18 -9.08 -19.21
C CYS A 304 -12.64 -9.55 -19.24
N ALA A 305 -13.59 -8.71 -18.84
CA ALA A 305 -15.00 -9.00 -18.99
C ALA A 305 -15.30 -9.39 -20.44
N SER A 306 -16.09 -10.42 -20.61
CA SER A 306 -16.54 -10.88 -21.93
C SER A 306 -17.28 -9.75 -22.64
N GLY A 307 -16.62 -9.08 -23.58
CA GLY A 307 -17.24 -7.98 -24.34
C GLY A 307 -16.26 -6.95 -24.91
N PHE A 308 -14.93 -7.19 -24.85
CA PHE A 308 -13.95 -6.41 -25.59
C PHE A 308 -13.36 -7.22 -26.73
#